data_75f6d71adbb4109814fa7ecb25d69bc7
#
_entry.id   75f6d71adbb4109814fa7ecb25d69bc7
#
_cell.length_a   1.000
_cell.length_b   1.000
_cell.length_c   1.000
_cell.angle_alpha   90.00
_cell.angle_beta   90.00
_cell.angle_gamma   90.00
#
_symmetry.space_group_name_H-M   'P 1'
#
loop_
_entity.id
_entity.type
_entity.pdbx_description
1 polymer ?
#
loop_
_entity_poly.entity_id
_entity_poly.type
_entity_poly.pdbx_seq_one_letter_code
_entity_poly.pdbx_strand_id
1 'polypeptide(L)'
;FYPAVDTGGDYESIKTFTDGYFLLTKELLEWFGNNYIDEADYTNIYAAPMNYEKLNLLPPALIITAGFDPLRDEGKAYAEVLQKNDVKVDYKEYPSLIHGFLNFTIAPECFKAMEEISEKIKSIN
;
A
#
# COMPACT_ATOMS: atom_id res chain seq x y z
N PHE A 1 -2.35 -0.64 -5.27
CA PHE A 1 -1.01 -0.05 -5.36
C PHE A 1 -0.77 0.86 -4.18
N TYR A 2 0.40 0.74 -3.53
CA TYR A 2 0.82 1.50 -2.33
C TYR A 2 -0.35 1.77 -1.36
N PRO A 3 -1.01 0.72 -0.86
CA PRO A 3 -2.29 0.84 -0.16
C PRO A 3 -2.13 1.27 1.28
N ALA A 4 -3.10 2.07 1.79
CA ALA A 4 -3.40 2.18 3.21
C ALA A 4 -4.47 1.13 3.53
N VAL A 5 -4.19 0.23 4.48
CA VAL A 5 -5.03 -0.95 4.79
C VAL A 5 -5.18 -1.20 6.29
N ASP A 6 -4.52 -0.40 7.10
CA ASP A 6 -4.51 -0.47 8.56
C ASP A 6 -4.67 0.92 9.16
N THR A 7 -5.36 1.04 10.27
CA THR A 7 -5.63 2.32 10.94
C THR A 7 -4.85 2.52 12.25
N GLY A 8 -4.02 1.55 12.64
CA GLY A 8 -3.34 1.61 13.95
C GLY A 8 -1.96 0.97 14.00
N GLY A 9 -1.39 0.56 12.88
CA GLY A 9 -0.10 -0.10 12.84
C GLY A 9 1.07 0.83 13.14
N ASP A 10 2.03 0.34 13.90
CA ASP A 10 3.30 1.03 14.17
C ASP A 10 4.37 0.57 13.16
N TYR A 11 4.41 1.24 12.01
CA TYR A 11 5.30 0.89 10.91
C TYR A 11 6.54 1.77 10.85
N GLU A 12 7.71 1.15 10.67
CA GLU A 12 8.99 1.86 10.60
C GLU A 12 9.08 2.78 9.38
N SER A 13 8.47 2.40 8.26
CA SER A 13 8.43 3.25 7.07
C SER A 13 7.68 4.58 7.31
N ILE A 14 6.63 4.61 8.14
CA ILE A 14 5.96 5.85 8.54
C ILE A 14 6.94 6.75 9.30
N LYS A 15 7.67 6.21 10.26
CA LYS A 15 8.65 6.97 11.06
C LYS A 15 9.79 7.52 10.20
N THR A 16 10.22 6.73 9.20
CA THR A 16 11.40 7.03 8.38
C THR A 16 11.09 8.00 7.22
N PHE A 17 9.90 7.90 6.60
CA PHE A 17 9.65 8.57 5.32
C PHE A 17 8.59 9.68 5.37
N THR A 18 8.20 10.15 6.55
CA THR A 18 7.24 11.26 6.71
C THR A 18 7.87 12.62 6.96
N ASP A 19 9.16 12.78 6.76
CA ASP A 19 9.92 14.01 7.04
C ASP A 19 9.76 15.13 5.98
N GLY A 20 8.93 14.90 4.95
CA GLY A 20 8.63 15.88 3.91
C GLY A 20 9.45 15.73 2.62
N TYR A 21 10.46 14.85 2.56
CA TYR A 21 11.25 14.63 1.34
C TYR A 21 10.54 13.75 0.31
N PHE A 22 9.59 12.90 0.74
CA PHE A 22 9.03 11.81 -0.06
C PHE A 22 7.54 11.99 -0.39
N LEU A 23 7.09 13.21 -0.57
CA LEU A 23 5.73 13.60 -1.00
C LEU A 23 4.66 13.41 0.09
N LEU A 24 4.55 12.23 0.71
CA LEU A 24 3.54 11.89 1.70
C LEU A 24 4.08 12.18 3.10
N THR A 25 3.82 13.39 3.60
CA THR A 25 4.28 13.84 4.92
C THR A 25 3.38 13.34 6.05
N LYS A 26 3.85 13.46 7.29
CA LYS A 26 3.06 13.14 8.47
C LYS A 26 1.76 13.95 8.54
N GLU A 27 1.84 15.25 8.28
CA GLU A 27 0.69 16.16 8.29
C GLU A 27 -0.34 15.76 7.21
N LEU A 28 0.13 15.31 6.03
CA LEU A 28 -0.74 14.82 4.97
C LEU A 28 -1.41 13.51 5.35
N LEU A 29 -0.69 12.56 5.96
CA LEU A 29 -1.29 11.31 6.44
C LEU A 29 -2.36 11.57 7.49
N GLU A 30 -2.08 12.44 8.47
CA GLU A 30 -3.04 12.86 9.49
C GLU A 30 -4.24 13.58 8.86
N TRP A 31 -4.02 14.47 7.89
CA TRP A 31 -5.09 15.16 7.20
C TRP A 31 -5.98 14.20 6.42
N PHE A 32 -5.41 13.27 5.66
CA PHE A 32 -6.18 12.25 4.94
C PHE A 32 -6.96 11.36 5.91
N GLY A 33 -6.34 10.88 6.99
CA GLY A 33 -6.99 10.06 7.99
C GLY A 33 -8.20 10.77 8.60
N ASN A 34 -8.03 11.99 9.07
CA ASN A 34 -9.08 12.81 9.71
C ASN A 34 -10.24 13.17 8.76
N ASN A 35 -10.00 13.17 7.44
CA ASN A 35 -11.05 13.45 6.44
C ASN A 35 -11.66 12.18 5.82
N TYR A 36 -11.06 11.01 6.08
CA TYR A 36 -11.51 9.75 5.51
C TYR A 36 -12.43 8.98 6.44
N ILE A 37 -12.10 8.91 7.73
CA ILE A 37 -12.83 8.13 8.73
C ILE A 37 -12.87 8.86 10.08
N ASP A 38 -13.95 8.65 10.83
CA ASP A 38 -14.03 9.01 12.24
C ASP A 38 -13.36 7.93 13.12
N GLU A 39 -12.94 8.30 14.34
CA GLU A 39 -12.31 7.37 15.30
C GLU A 39 -13.17 6.12 15.57
N ALA A 40 -14.49 6.27 15.54
CA ALA A 40 -15.44 5.17 15.74
C ALA A 40 -15.35 4.09 14.63
N ASP A 41 -14.81 4.45 13.46
CA ASP A 41 -14.71 3.58 12.28
C ASP A 41 -13.30 2.98 12.07
N TYR A 42 -12.36 3.19 12.98
CA TYR A 42 -10.99 2.67 12.84
C TYR A 42 -10.90 1.15 12.75
N THR A 43 -11.89 0.42 13.25
CA THR A 43 -12.00 -1.03 13.12
C THR A 43 -12.85 -1.49 11.95
N ASN A 44 -13.42 -0.55 11.19
CA ASN A 44 -14.26 -0.85 10.04
C ASN A 44 -13.45 -1.51 8.93
N ILE A 45 -13.84 -2.71 8.52
CA ILE A 45 -13.12 -3.52 7.52
C ILE A 45 -13.04 -2.86 6.12
N TYR A 46 -13.87 -1.89 5.83
CA TYR A 46 -13.79 -1.12 4.58
C TYR A 46 -12.77 0.01 4.65
N ALA A 47 -12.43 0.48 5.85
CA ALA A 47 -11.37 1.46 6.08
C ALA A 47 -10.02 0.77 6.39
N ALA A 48 -10.07 -0.32 7.17
CA ALA A 48 -8.92 -1.12 7.57
C ALA A 48 -9.13 -2.59 7.18
N PRO A 49 -8.99 -2.94 5.89
CA PRO A 49 -9.23 -4.31 5.40
C PRO A 49 -8.31 -5.36 6.03
N MET A 50 -7.21 -4.97 6.66
CA MET A 50 -6.37 -5.87 7.44
C MET A 50 -7.11 -6.50 8.63
N ASN A 51 -8.17 -5.86 9.14
CA ASN A 51 -9.01 -6.36 10.24
C ASN A 51 -10.10 -7.34 9.80
N TYR A 52 -10.19 -7.69 8.50
CA TYR A 52 -11.22 -8.60 8.04
C TYR A 52 -10.93 -10.04 8.47
N GLU A 53 -11.85 -10.64 9.24
CA GLU A 53 -11.65 -11.98 9.81
C GLU A 53 -11.64 -13.12 8.79
N LYS A 54 -12.25 -12.91 7.61
CA LYS A 54 -12.39 -13.94 6.58
C LYS A 54 -11.49 -13.66 5.37
N LEU A 55 -10.24 -13.32 5.60
CA LEU A 55 -9.26 -13.02 4.55
C LEU A 55 -9.09 -14.17 3.55
N ASN A 56 -9.22 -15.42 3.99
CA ASN A 56 -9.16 -16.61 3.15
C ASN A 56 -10.25 -16.69 2.06
N LEU A 57 -11.28 -15.84 2.13
CA LEU A 57 -12.32 -15.73 1.10
C LEU A 57 -12.02 -14.65 0.05
N LEU A 58 -10.94 -13.92 0.20
CA LEU A 58 -10.57 -12.86 -0.73
C LEU A 58 -9.99 -13.46 -2.03
N PRO A 59 -10.20 -12.80 -3.17
CA PRO A 59 -9.61 -13.22 -4.43
C PRO A 59 -8.09 -13.03 -4.43
N PRO A 60 -7.38 -13.61 -5.41
CA PRO A 60 -5.96 -13.33 -5.62
C PRO A 60 -5.67 -11.83 -5.66
N ALA A 61 -4.55 -11.43 -5.07
CA ALA A 61 -4.18 -10.02 -4.92
C ALA A 61 -2.84 -9.71 -5.61
N LEU A 62 -2.77 -8.56 -6.27
CA LEU A 62 -1.52 -7.92 -6.71
C LEU A 62 -1.27 -6.71 -5.81
N ILE A 63 -0.21 -6.75 -5.00
CA ILE A 63 0.15 -5.68 -4.08
C ILE A 63 1.50 -5.09 -4.51
N ILE A 64 1.50 -3.78 -4.72
CA ILE A 64 2.66 -3.02 -5.17
C ILE A 64 2.99 -1.95 -4.13
N THR A 65 4.24 -1.87 -3.71
CA THR A 65 4.74 -0.82 -2.81
C THR A 65 5.92 -0.08 -3.43
N ALA A 66 6.22 1.09 -2.90
CA ALA A 66 7.40 1.87 -3.25
C ALA A 66 8.40 1.87 -2.09
N GLY A 67 9.71 1.90 -2.38
CA GLY A 67 10.74 1.79 -1.35
C GLY A 67 10.80 3.02 -0.43
N PHE A 68 10.62 4.22 -1.01
CA PHE A 68 10.58 5.48 -0.26
C PHE A 68 9.12 5.93 -0.04
N ASP A 69 8.36 5.12 0.69
CA ASP A 69 6.94 5.33 0.92
C ASP A 69 6.60 5.07 2.39
N PRO A 70 5.97 6.01 3.10
CA PRO A 70 5.48 5.76 4.45
C PRO A 70 4.58 4.52 4.57
N LEU A 71 3.80 4.19 3.53
CA LEU A 71 2.89 3.05 3.51
C LEU A 71 3.53 1.73 3.04
N ARG A 72 4.85 1.71 2.82
CA ARG A 72 5.59 0.52 2.34
C ARG A 72 5.38 -0.69 3.24
N ASP A 73 5.69 -0.53 4.53
CA ASP A 73 5.71 -1.64 5.48
C ASP A 73 4.30 -2.15 5.77
N GLU A 74 3.32 -1.26 5.78
CA GLU A 74 1.90 -1.59 5.91
C GLU A 74 1.41 -2.43 4.72
N GLY A 75 1.70 -2.00 3.49
CA GLY A 75 1.37 -2.75 2.28
C GLY A 75 2.04 -4.13 2.23
N LYS A 76 3.30 -4.22 2.69
CA LYS A 76 4.03 -5.50 2.82
C LYS A 76 3.39 -6.40 3.88
N ALA A 77 3.08 -5.86 5.06
CA ALA A 77 2.43 -6.62 6.13
C ALA A 77 1.07 -7.18 5.68
N TYR A 78 0.29 -6.40 4.92
CA TYR A 78 -0.97 -6.89 4.35
C TYR A 78 -0.76 -8.05 3.37
N ALA A 79 0.24 -7.96 2.50
CA ALA A 79 0.59 -9.07 1.61
C ALA A 79 0.93 -10.35 2.39
N GLU A 80 1.71 -10.24 3.47
CA GLU A 80 2.07 -11.35 4.34
C GLU A 80 0.86 -11.95 5.06
N VAL A 81 -0.04 -11.10 5.56
CA VAL A 81 -1.28 -11.54 6.24
C VAL A 81 -2.19 -12.29 5.26
N LEU A 82 -2.36 -11.78 4.05
CA LEU A 82 -3.13 -12.48 3.01
C LEU A 82 -2.53 -13.85 2.67
N GLN A 83 -1.21 -13.93 2.49
CA GLN A 83 -0.52 -15.20 2.22
C GLN A 83 -0.67 -16.20 3.35
N LYS A 84 -0.60 -15.76 4.62
CA LYS A 84 -0.85 -16.60 5.81
C LYS A 84 -2.28 -17.13 5.89
N ASN A 85 -3.21 -16.48 5.20
CA ASN A 85 -4.61 -16.89 5.07
C ASN A 85 -4.92 -17.57 3.74
N ASP A 86 -3.91 -18.20 3.10
CA ASP A 86 -4.03 -18.97 1.86
C ASP A 86 -4.53 -18.18 0.64
N VAL A 87 -4.45 -16.85 0.67
CA VAL A 87 -4.72 -16.00 -0.50
C VAL A 87 -3.49 -15.98 -1.40
N LYS A 88 -3.70 -16.21 -2.70
CA LYS A 88 -2.62 -16.07 -3.69
C LYS A 88 -2.26 -14.60 -3.85
N VAL A 89 -1.03 -14.21 -3.45
CA VAL A 89 -0.54 -12.83 -3.54
C VAL A 89 0.68 -12.76 -4.45
N ASP A 90 0.64 -11.84 -5.41
CA ASP A 90 1.83 -11.36 -6.13
C ASP A 90 2.23 -10.02 -5.50
N TYR A 91 3.32 -10.02 -4.72
CA TYR A 91 3.85 -8.83 -4.07
C TYR A 91 5.09 -8.33 -4.79
N LYS A 92 5.15 -7.03 -5.07
CA LYS A 92 6.35 -6.38 -5.62
C LYS A 92 6.60 -5.02 -4.99
N GLU A 93 7.83 -4.83 -4.50
CA GLU A 93 8.37 -3.52 -4.10
C GLU A 93 9.21 -2.92 -5.24
N TYR A 94 9.06 -1.61 -5.46
CA TYR A 94 9.95 -0.82 -6.31
C TYR A 94 10.84 0.05 -5.42
N PRO A 95 12.06 -0.41 -5.08
CA PRO A 95 12.87 0.13 -3.98
C PRO A 95 13.38 1.56 -4.24
N SER A 96 13.44 2.00 -5.49
CA SER A 96 13.91 3.35 -5.87
C SER A 96 12.79 4.36 -6.10
N LEU A 97 11.52 3.96 -5.92
CA LEU A 97 10.37 4.81 -6.21
C LEU A 97 9.72 5.34 -4.93
N ILE A 98 8.96 6.42 -5.07
CA ILE A 98 8.22 7.09 -3.99
C ILE A 98 6.72 6.76 -4.08
N HIS A 99 5.96 7.09 -3.02
CA HIS A 99 4.50 7.03 -3.05
C HIS A 99 3.92 7.74 -4.27
N GLY A 100 2.90 7.16 -4.89
CA GLY A 100 2.23 7.79 -6.03
C GLY A 100 3.01 7.75 -7.36
N PHE A 101 4.09 6.98 -7.48
CA PHE A 101 4.97 6.96 -8.66
C PHE A 101 4.26 6.69 -9.99
N LEU A 102 3.10 6.05 -9.97
CA LEU A 102 2.28 5.84 -11.17
C LEU A 102 1.73 7.14 -11.78
N ASN A 103 1.80 8.25 -11.04
CA ASN A 103 1.40 9.57 -11.54
C ASN A 103 2.56 10.34 -12.18
N PHE A 104 3.80 9.85 -12.08
CA PHE A 104 4.99 10.53 -12.58
C PHE A 104 5.42 9.97 -13.94
N THR A 105 4.96 10.62 -15.03
CA THR A 105 5.19 10.17 -16.41
C THR A 105 6.50 10.70 -17.02
N ILE A 106 7.41 11.24 -16.23
CA ILE A 106 8.68 11.80 -16.71
C ILE A 106 9.92 11.00 -16.32
N ALA A 107 9.81 10.10 -15.33
CA ALA A 107 10.91 9.28 -14.85
C ALA A 107 10.92 7.91 -15.55
N PRO A 108 12.03 7.51 -16.20
CA PRO A 108 12.12 6.22 -16.91
C PRO A 108 11.79 5.02 -16.04
N GLU A 109 12.18 5.06 -14.75
CA GLU A 109 11.90 3.99 -13.79
C GLU A 109 10.41 3.83 -13.53
N CYS A 110 9.66 4.94 -13.51
CA CYS A 110 8.20 4.91 -13.35
C CYS A 110 7.54 4.26 -14.58
N PHE A 111 7.98 4.60 -15.79
CA PHE A 111 7.49 3.96 -17.01
C PHE A 111 7.73 2.46 -17.02
N LYS A 112 8.95 2.05 -16.69
CA LYS A 112 9.29 0.63 -16.60
C LYS A 112 8.41 -0.10 -15.58
N ALA A 113 8.18 0.51 -14.42
CA ALA A 113 7.28 -0.04 -13.41
C ALA A 113 5.84 -0.17 -13.93
N MET A 114 5.32 0.85 -14.64
CA MET A 114 3.98 0.79 -15.23
C MET A 114 3.84 -0.33 -16.27
N GLU A 115 4.84 -0.52 -17.13
CA GLU A 115 4.85 -1.62 -18.11
C GLU A 115 4.81 -2.99 -17.42
N GLU A 116 5.69 -3.21 -16.44
CA GLU A 116 5.73 -4.45 -15.65
C GLU A 116 4.40 -4.72 -14.92
N ILE A 117 3.80 -3.69 -14.30
CA ILE A 117 2.50 -3.80 -13.63
C ILE A 117 1.39 -4.13 -14.64
N SER A 118 1.39 -3.47 -15.80
CA SER A 118 0.41 -3.74 -16.87
C SER A 118 0.47 -5.19 -17.34
N GLU A 119 1.67 -5.74 -17.54
CA GLU A 119 1.84 -7.15 -17.92
C GLU A 119 1.33 -8.11 -16.82
N LYS A 120 1.60 -7.82 -15.55
CA LYS A 120 1.08 -8.60 -14.42
C LYS A 120 -0.45 -8.60 -14.39
N ILE A 121 -1.09 -7.43 -14.56
CA ILE A 121 -2.56 -7.31 -14.59
C ILE A 121 -3.15 -8.15 -15.73
N LYS A 122 -2.56 -8.09 -16.92
CA LYS A 122 -3.00 -8.90 -18.07
C LYS A 122 -2.88 -10.40 -17.82
N SER A 123 -1.93 -10.83 -17.00
CA SER A 123 -1.70 -12.25 -16.68
C SER A 123 -2.66 -12.82 -15.63
N ILE A 124 -3.44 -11.97 -14.97
CA ILE A 124 -4.43 -12.38 -13.95
C ILE A 124 -5.74 -12.87 -14.58
N ASN A 125 -5.99 -12.60 -15.85
CA ASN A 125 -7.20 -12.98 -16.58
C ASN A 125 -7.11 -14.39 -17.19
#